data_b0ba6ca853ad2fe1514e3a973064b2b8
#
_entry.id   b0ba6ca853ad2fe1514e3a973064b2b8
#
_cell.length_a   1.000
_cell.length_b   1.000
_cell.length_c   1.000
_cell.angle_alpha   90.00
_cell.angle_beta   90.00
_cell.angle_gamma   90.00
#
_symmetry.space_group_name_H-M   'P 1'
#
loop_
_entity.id
_entity.type
_entity.pdbx_description
1 polymer ?
#
loop_
_entity_poly.entity_id
_entity_poly.type
_entity_poly.pdbx_seq_one_letter_code
_entity_poly.pdbx_strand_id
1 'polypeptide(L)'
;MKITYIHHSSFIVELKNHILLFDYFQGNLPQFNKNKKLYVFSSHSHHDHFNKSIFKLNKIHPGVTYILSKDINSPKSENIKLLDANEKLVIDNLEIETLQSSDLGVAFIVKVENKTIYHGGDLNWWHWEGENSPEENAYAEKLFKDSVDKIKGKIIDLAFLPLDSRQGNEYYLGFDYFMRSTNTKIAFPMHFWRTYSLIKIFKASNYALNYKDKIIEINHENEEFQL
;
A
#
# COMPACT_ATOMS: atom_id res chain seq x y z
N MET A 1 17.48 -2.09 -3.03
CA MET A 1 16.27 -2.04 -2.20
C MET A 1 15.69 -3.44 -2.15
N LYS A 2 15.39 -3.97 -0.94
CA LYS A 2 14.79 -5.30 -0.82
C LYS A 2 13.32 -5.15 -0.44
N ILE A 3 12.45 -5.85 -1.15
CA ILE A 3 11.01 -5.91 -0.88
C ILE A 3 10.67 -7.32 -0.43
N THR A 4 9.88 -7.44 0.64
CA THR A 4 9.33 -8.74 1.06
C THR A 4 7.81 -8.63 1.08
N TYR A 5 7.14 -9.47 0.31
CA TYR A 5 5.70 -9.66 0.40
C TYR A 5 5.39 -10.56 1.60
N ILE A 6 4.63 -10.09 2.55
CA ILE A 6 4.26 -10.89 3.72
C ILE A 6 2.95 -11.62 3.46
N HIS A 7 1.87 -10.87 3.29
CA HIS A 7 0.54 -11.42 3.06
C HIS A 7 -0.42 -10.28 2.66
N HIS A 8 -1.36 -10.52 1.75
CA HIS A 8 -2.43 -9.61 1.34
C HIS A 8 -1.92 -8.23 0.91
N SER A 9 -2.04 -7.21 1.76
CA SER A 9 -1.51 -5.85 1.53
C SER A 9 -0.27 -5.55 2.37
N SER A 10 0.30 -6.57 3.04
CA SER A 10 1.44 -6.40 3.92
C SER A 10 2.76 -6.57 3.19
N PHE A 11 3.59 -5.53 3.21
CA PHE A 11 4.91 -5.50 2.60
C PHE A 11 5.96 -4.91 3.54
N ILE A 12 7.20 -5.40 3.40
CA ILE A 12 8.38 -4.78 3.97
C ILE A 12 9.20 -4.18 2.84
N VAL A 13 9.59 -2.91 3.00
CA VAL A 13 10.57 -2.24 2.15
C VAL A 13 11.82 -2.00 2.98
N GLU A 14 12.89 -2.69 2.66
CA GLU A 14 14.17 -2.53 3.32
C GLU A 14 15.13 -1.71 2.44
N LEU A 15 15.50 -0.54 2.95
CA LEU A 15 16.44 0.40 2.36
C LEU A 15 17.80 0.32 3.06
N LYS A 16 18.72 1.23 2.75
CA LYS A 16 20.05 1.24 3.36
C LYS A 16 19.98 1.45 4.88
N ASN A 17 19.21 2.45 5.33
CA ASN A 17 19.13 2.84 6.75
C ASN A 17 17.73 2.69 7.35
N HIS A 18 16.73 2.37 6.55
CA HIS A 18 15.33 2.35 6.95
C HIS A 18 14.64 1.05 6.57
N ILE A 19 13.68 0.65 7.39
CA ILE A 19 12.75 -0.45 7.12
C ILE A 19 11.34 0.12 7.26
N LEU A 20 10.53 -0.07 6.23
CA LEU A 20 9.13 0.32 6.22
C LEU A 20 8.29 -0.95 6.19
N LEU A 21 7.43 -1.15 7.17
CA LEU A 21 6.44 -2.23 7.23
C LEU A 21 5.07 -1.63 7.00
N PHE A 22 4.36 -2.09 5.97
CA PHE A 22 3.03 -1.63 5.61
C PHE A 22 1.98 -2.69 5.90
N ASP A 23 0.83 -2.24 6.45
CA ASP A 23 -0.44 -2.97 6.60
C ASP A 23 -0.29 -4.41 7.10
N TYR A 24 0.47 -4.58 8.19
CA TYR A 24 0.65 -5.90 8.77
C TYR A 24 -0.55 -6.33 9.62
N PHE A 25 -1.13 -7.45 9.26
CA PHE A 25 -2.19 -8.07 10.06
C PHE A 25 -1.91 -9.53 10.42
N GLN A 26 -1.21 -10.28 9.55
CA GLN A 26 -0.79 -11.66 9.81
C GLN A 26 0.44 -12.04 8.98
N GLY A 27 0.94 -13.26 9.19
CA GLY A 27 2.12 -13.80 8.53
C GLY A 27 3.37 -13.70 9.40
N ASN A 28 4.46 -14.26 8.89
CA ASN A 28 5.72 -14.29 9.61
C ASN A 28 6.54 -13.03 9.28
N LEU A 29 6.88 -12.25 10.31
CA LEU A 29 7.83 -11.16 10.15
C LEU A 29 9.26 -11.67 10.29
N PRO A 30 10.19 -11.24 9.43
CA PRO A 30 11.60 -11.56 9.58
C PRO A 30 12.18 -10.86 10.81
N GLN A 31 13.37 -11.27 11.22
CA GLN A 31 14.13 -10.53 12.21
C GLN A 31 14.64 -9.23 11.57
N PHE A 32 14.17 -8.09 12.08
CA PHE A 32 14.58 -6.79 11.59
C PHE A 32 16.01 -6.43 12.03
N ASN A 33 16.77 -5.83 11.12
CA ASN A 33 18.11 -5.30 11.43
C ASN A 33 17.96 -4.10 12.38
N LYS A 34 18.43 -4.27 13.62
CA LYS A 34 18.33 -3.26 14.70
C LYS A 34 19.15 -1.99 14.46
N ASN A 35 20.08 -2.01 13.49
CA ASN A 35 20.86 -0.83 13.11
C ASN A 35 20.10 0.08 12.12
N LYS A 36 18.93 -0.34 11.63
CA LYS A 36 18.08 0.46 10.74
C LYS A 36 16.87 0.97 11.51
N LYS A 37 16.39 2.15 11.15
CA LYS A 37 15.15 2.69 11.72
C LYS A 37 13.95 1.93 11.15
N LEU A 38 13.05 1.50 12.02
CA LEU A 38 11.82 0.79 11.64
C LEU A 38 10.61 1.72 11.74
N TYR A 39 9.89 1.84 10.64
CA TYR A 39 8.62 2.55 10.55
C TYR A 39 7.51 1.58 10.19
N VAL A 40 6.42 1.61 10.94
CA VAL A 40 5.27 0.73 10.76
C VAL A 40 4.07 1.58 10.35
N PHE A 41 3.54 1.31 9.18
CA PHE A 41 2.39 2.00 8.60
C PHE A 41 1.17 1.10 8.62
N SER A 42 0.01 1.67 8.97
CA SER A 42 -1.27 1.00 8.75
C SER A 42 -2.28 1.99 8.17
N SER A 43 -2.82 1.64 7.01
CA SER A 43 -3.68 2.51 6.20
C SER A 43 -5.04 2.74 6.82
N HIS A 44 -5.59 1.76 7.54
CA HIS A 44 -6.88 1.82 8.21
C HIS A 44 -7.07 0.67 9.21
N SER A 45 -8.21 0.67 9.90
CA SER A 45 -8.48 -0.24 11.02
C SER A 45 -9.07 -1.61 10.65
N HIS A 46 -9.37 -1.88 9.38
CA HIS A 46 -9.89 -3.18 8.96
C HIS A 46 -8.92 -4.32 9.33
N HIS A 47 -9.49 -5.48 9.63
CA HIS A 47 -8.75 -6.62 10.20
C HIS A 47 -7.69 -7.22 9.27
N ASP A 48 -7.77 -6.97 7.97
CA ASP A 48 -6.85 -7.42 6.92
C ASP A 48 -5.76 -6.38 6.57
N HIS A 49 -5.76 -5.23 7.27
CA HIS A 49 -4.73 -4.17 7.14
C HIS A 49 -4.07 -3.81 8.48
N PHE A 50 -4.69 -4.20 9.60
CA PHE A 50 -4.19 -3.83 10.91
C PHE A 50 -4.32 -4.96 11.94
N ASN A 51 -3.24 -5.18 12.68
CA ASN A 51 -3.23 -6.05 13.85
C ASN A 51 -2.51 -5.38 15.02
N LYS A 52 -3.16 -5.33 16.18
CA LYS A 52 -2.59 -4.74 17.41
C LYS A 52 -1.26 -5.36 17.83
N SER A 53 -0.92 -6.56 17.32
CA SER A 53 0.37 -7.20 17.60
C SER A 53 1.57 -6.40 17.10
N ILE A 54 1.40 -5.46 16.14
CA ILE A 54 2.47 -4.55 15.69
C ILE A 54 3.09 -3.79 16.86
N PHE A 55 2.31 -3.44 17.89
CA PHE A 55 2.83 -2.71 19.06
C PHE A 55 3.83 -3.54 19.88
N LYS A 56 3.88 -4.86 19.71
CA LYS A 56 4.89 -5.72 20.33
C LYS A 56 6.28 -5.49 19.72
N LEU A 57 6.37 -4.94 18.52
CA LEU A 57 7.65 -4.61 17.88
C LEU A 57 8.48 -3.63 18.68
N ASN A 58 7.84 -2.74 19.47
CA ASN A 58 8.54 -1.84 20.38
C ASN A 58 9.43 -2.55 21.40
N LYS A 59 9.12 -3.82 21.75
CA LYS A 59 9.92 -4.62 22.69
C LYS A 59 11.15 -5.25 22.04
N ILE A 60 11.12 -5.48 20.73
CA ILE A 60 12.16 -6.21 19.99
C ILE A 60 12.99 -5.31 19.08
N HIS A 61 12.48 -4.16 18.71
CA HIS A 61 13.17 -3.17 17.87
C HIS A 61 13.09 -1.79 18.55
N PRO A 62 14.15 -1.37 19.29
CA PRO A 62 14.20 -0.05 19.89
C PRO A 62 14.09 1.05 18.84
N GLY A 63 13.29 2.08 19.11
CA GLY A 63 13.12 3.22 18.22
C GLY A 63 12.17 2.98 17.04
N VAL A 64 11.31 1.94 17.10
CA VAL A 64 10.22 1.79 16.14
C VAL A 64 9.26 2.98 16.23
N THR A 65 8.87 3.51 15.07
CA THR A 65 7.86 4.56 14.94
C THR A 65 6.65 4.04 14.17
N TYR A 66 5.46 4.33 14.67
CA TYR A 66 4.20 3.93 14.05
C TYR A 66 3.55 5.16 13.39
N ILE A 67 3.17 5.02 12.14
CA ILE A 67 2.44 6.00 11.36
C ILE A 67 1.11 5.36 10.94
N LEU A 68 0.06 5.71 11.61
CA LEU A 68 -1.22 5.02 11.51
C LEU A 68 -2.31 5.98 11.05
N SER A 69 -3.27 5.46 10.32
CA SER A 69 -4.48 6.22 10.05
C SER A 69 -5.23 6.52 11.34
N LYS A 70 -5.90 7.68 11.37
CA LYS A 70 -6.56 8.24 12.56
C LYS A 70 -7.76 7.42 13.05
N ASP A 71 -8.34 6.59 12.18
CA ASP A 71 -9.41 5.65 12.54
C ASP A 71 -8.91 4.46 13.38
N ILE A 72 -7.59 4.24 13.45
CA ILE A 72 -7.00 3.15 14.23
C ILE A 72 -6.95 3.50 15.71
N ASN A 73 -7.63 2.69 16.53
CA ASN A 73 -7.54 2.80 17.96
C ASN A 73 -6.19 2.28 18.48
N SER A 74 -5.29 3.20 18.81
CA SER A 74 -3.92 2.94 19.25
C SER A 74 -3.66 3.41 20.67
N PRO A 75 -2.65 2.83 21.38
CA PRO A 75 -2.22 3.37 22.66
C PRO A 75 -1.62 4.77 22.49
N LYS A 76 -1.74 5.60 23.53
CA LYS A 76 -1.07 6.92 23.55
C LYS A 76 0.42 6.71 23.79
N SER A 77 1.25 7.11 22.82
CA SER A 77 2.71 7.04 22.90
C SER A 77 3.36 8.05 21.95
N GLU A 78 4.50 8.59 22.32
CA GLU A 78 5.21 9.60 21.53
C GLU A 78 5.70 9.05 20.17
N ASN A 79 5.96 7.75 20.09
CA ASN A 79 6.37 7.08 18.86
C ASN A 79 5.20 6.65 17.94
N ILE A 80 3.96 7.06 18.27
CA ILE A 80 2.78 6.84 17.43
C ILE A 80 2.34 8.19 16.86
N LYS A 81 2.25 8.24 15.53
CA LYS A 81 1.74 9.39 14.78
C LYS A 81 0.46 8.98 14.07
N LEU A 82 -0.62 9.68 14.35
CA LEU A 82 -1.91 9.48 13.68
C LEU A 82 -2.06 10.50 12.57
N LEU A 83 -2.39 10.05 11.37
CA LEU A 83 -2.61 10.90 10.20
C LEU A 83 -4.03 10.72 9.66
N ASP A 84 -4.62 11.84 9.28
CA ASP A 84 -5.85 11.89 8.51
C ASP A 84 -5.56 12.02 7.01
N ALA A 85 -6.58 11.98 6.19
CA ALA A 85 -6.44 12.18 4.75
C ALA A 85 -5.91 13.58 4.41
N ASN A 86 -5.06 13.65 3.39
CA ASN A 86 -4.46 14.88 2.85
C ASN A 86 -3.56 15.63 3.86
N GLU A 87 -3.02 14.93 4.83
CA GLU A 87 -2.05 15.45 5.77
C GLU A 87 -0.60 15.21 5.31
N LYS A 88 0.32 15.98 5.86
CA LYS A 88 1.76 15.84 5.65
C LYS A 88 2.48 15.77 6.99
N LEU A 89 3.44 14.87 7.06
CA LEU A 89 4.31 14.72 8.23
C LEU A 89 5.75 14.60 7.76
N VAL A 90 6.64 15.34 8.40
CA VAL A 90 8.09 15.13 8.28
C VAL A 90 8.58 14.60 9.62
N ILE A 91 9.20 13.44 9.59
CA ILE A 91 9.78 12.81 10.77
C ILE A 91 11.13 12.22 10.42
N ASP A 92 12.15 12.58 11.17
CA ASP A 92 13.55 12.26 10.82
C ASP A 92 13.85 12.68 9.37
N ASN A 93 14.16 11.70 8.51
CA ASN A 93 14.44 11.92 7.08
C ASN A 93 13.30 11.39 6.17
N LEU A 94 12.12 11.12 6.73
CA LEU A 94 10.94 10.72 5.97
C LEU A 94 10.03 11.93 5.76
N GLU A 95 9.61 12.13 4.51
CA GLU A 95 8.47 12.97 4.17
C GLU A 95 7.28 12.03 3.86
N ILE A 96 6.20 12.20 4.58
CA ILE A 96 5.00 11.38 4.47
C ILE A 96 3.85 12.29 4.03
N GLU A 97 3.12 11.88 3.02
CA GLU A 97 1.90 12.51 2.54
C GLU A 97 0.80 11.45 2.49
N THR A 98 -0.41 11.79 2.91
CA THR A 98 -1.57 10.90 2.85
C THR A 98 -2.55 11.36 1.78
N LEU A 99 -3.25 10.40 1.14
CA LEU A 99 -4.40 10.65 0.29
C LEU A 99 -5.65 10.06 0.94
N GLN A 100 -6.81 10.65 0.62
CA GLN A 100 -8.10 10.09 1.01
C GLN A 100 -8.30 8.73 0.37
N SER A 101 -8.60 7.70 1.17
CA SER A 101 -9.03 6.41 0.66
C SER A 101 -10.44 6.49 0.05
N SER A 102 -10.72 5.60 -0.88
CA SER A 102 -12.07 5.39 -1.44
C SER A 102 -12.91 4.40 -0.62
N ASP A 103 -12.30 3.82 0.41
CA ASP A 103 -12.96 3.07 1.47
C ASP A 103 -12.66 3.75 2.81
N LEU A 104 -11.96 3.13 3.74
CA LEU A 104 -11.61 3.68 5.04
C LEU A 104 -10.14 4.13 5.06
N GLY A 105 -9.84 5.15 5.87
CA GLY A 105 -8.47 5.57 6.17
C GLY A 105 -7.75 6.28 5.03
N VAL A 106 -6.49 5.92 4.78
CA VAL A 106 -5.59 6.68 3.92
C VAL A 106 -4.70 5.79 3.03
N ALA A 107 -4.29 6.33 1.89
CA ALA A 107 -3.11 5.84 1.18
C ALA A 107 -1.88 6.65 1.59
N PHE A 108 -0.70 6.03 1.58
CA PHE A 108 0.57 6.65 1.95
C PHE A 108 1.47 6.92 0.75
N ILE A 109 2.10 8.09 0.75
CA ILE A 109 3.23 8.43 -0.10
C ILE A 109 4.39 8.73 0.84
N VAL A 110 5.46 7.96 0.75
CA VAL A 110 6.63 8.07 1.62
C VAL A 110 7.86 8.36 0.78
N LYS A 111 8.51 9.50 1.05
CA LYS A 111 9.81 9.82 0.47
C LYS A 111 10.90 9.56 1.49
N VAL A 112 11.85 8.73 1.14
CA VAL A 112 12.97 8.34 1.98
C VAL A 112 14.14 7.85 1.11
N GLU A 113 15.37 8.21 1.46
CA GLU A 113 16.59 7.79 0.73
C GLU A 113 16.48 8.00 -0.80
N ASN A 114 15.97 9.15 -1.23
CA ASN A 114 15.74 9.52 -2.64
C ASN A 114 14.78 8.55 -3.38
N LYS A 115 13.92 7.85 -2.67
CA LYS A 115 12.86 7.02 -3.21
C LYS A 115 11.50 7.58 -2.83
N THR A 116 10.56 7.51 -3.76
CA THR A 116 9.13 7.76 -3.52
C THR A 116 8.41 6.42 -3.55
N ILE A 117 7.83 6.04 -2.42
CA ILE A 117 7.11 4.78 -2.22
C ILE A 117 5.64 5.11 -1.99
N TYR A 118 4.76 4.45 -2.72
CA TYR A 118 3.32 4.56 -2.58
C TYR A 118 2.73 3.25 -2.05
N HIS A 119 1.86 3.33 -1.05
CA HIS A 119 1.05 2.22 -0.60
C HIS A 119 -0.43 2.63 -0.60
N GLY A 120 -1.23 1.98 -1.43
CA GLY A 120 -2.61 2.37 -1.67
C GLY A 120 -3.54 2.14 -0.48
N GLY A 121 -3.19 1.21 0.45
CA GLY A 121 -4.23 0.69 1.35
C GLY A 121 -5.41 0.23 0.53
N ASP A 122 -6.61 0.68 0.88
CA ASP A 122 -7.83 0.40 0.12
C ASP A 122 -8.27 1.58 -0.77
N LEU A 123 -7.33 2.47 -1.12
CA LEU A 123 -7.58 3.43 -2.18
C LEU A 123 -7.57 2.71 -3.53
N ASN A 124 -8.74 2.34 -4.00
CA ASN A 124 -8.97 1.62 -5.24
C ASN A 124 -10.29 2.09 -5.91
N TRP A 125 -10.43 1.85 -7.21
CA TRP A 125 -11.69 2.04 -7.91
C TRP A 125 -12.58 0.81 -7.65
N TRP A 126 -13.32 0.85 -6.54
CA TRP A 126 -14.20 -0.22 -6.11
C TRP A 126 -15.47 -0.24 -6.95
N HIS A 127 -15.44 -0.98 -8.05
CA HIS A 127 -16.59 -1.22 -8.91
C HIS A 127 -17.13 -2.63 -8.63
N TRP A 128 -18.35 -2.72 -8.16
CA TRP A 128 -19.00 -4.00 -7.80
C TRP A 128 -20.19 -4.23 -8.72
N GLU A 129 -19.94 -4.89 -9.87
CA GLU A 129 -20.97 -5.17 -10.86
C GLU A 129 -22.00 -6.14 -10.29
N GLY A 130 -23.30 -5.76 -10.36
CA GLY A 130 -24.41 -6.54 -9.85
C GLY A 130 -24.62 -6.51 -8.32
N GLU A 131 -23.71 -5.88 -7.57
CA GLU A 131 -23.85 -5.67 -6.12
C GLU A 131 -24.21 -4.22 -5.81
N ASN A 132 -23.50 -3.26 -6.40
CA ASN A 132 -23.76 -1.84 -6.25
C ASN A 132 -24.69 -1.32 -7.35
N SER A 133 -25.44 -0.26 -7.03
CA SER A 133 -26.16 0.52 -8.04
C SER A 133 -25.18 1.28 -8.96
N PRO A 134 -25.61 1.71 -10.15
CA PRO A 134 -24.78 2.56 -11.02
C PRO A 134 -24.28 3.83 -10.33
N GLU A 135 -25.10 4.44 -9.47
CA GLU A 135 -24.77 5.65 -8.71
C GLU A 135 -23.68 5.40 -7.67
N GLU A 136 -23.74 4.27 -6.96
CA GLU A 136 -22.72 3.85 -5.99
C GLU A 136 -21.39 3.55 -6.69
N ASN A 137 -21.41 2.86 -7.82
CA ASN A 137 -20.21 2.62 -8.62
C ASN A 137 -19.61 3.93 -9.18
N ALA A 138 -20.44 4.87 -9.65
CA ALA A 138 -19.97 6.17 -10.10
C ALA A 138 -19.38 7.01 -8.95
N TYR A 139 -19.93 6.89 -7.75
CA TYR A 139 -19.39 7.56 -6.57
C TYR A 139 -18.03 6.99 -6.17
N ALA A 140 -17.86 5.67 -6.15
CA ALA A 140 -16.59 5.00 -5.87
C ALA A 140 -15.51 5.39 -6.90
N GLU A 141 -15.86 5.43 -8.18
CA GLU A 141 -15.01 5.94 -9.26
C GLU A 141 -14.52 7.36 -8.97
N LYS A 142 -15.46 8.24 -8.63
CA LYS A 142 -15.15 9.65 -8.35
C LYS A 142 -14.20 9.79 -7.18
N LEU A 143 -14.46 9.12 -6.05
CA LEU A 143 -13.61 9.17 -4.86
C LEU A 143 -12.18 8.72 -5.17
N PHE A 144 -12.05 7.62 -5.90
CA PHE A 144 -10.76 7.09 -6.31
C PHE A 144 -10.01 8.08 -7.22
N LYS A 145 -10.65 8.56 -8.28
CA LYS A 145 -10.04 9.48 -9.24
C LYS A 145 -9.67 10.82 -8.60
N ASP A 146 -10.55 11.40 -7.78
CA ASP A 146 -10.27 12.65 -7.05
C ASP A 146 -9.01 12.56 -6.19
N SER A 147 -8.72 11.38 -5.64
CA SER A 147 -7.51 11.15 -4.84
C SER A 147 -6.27 10.93 -5.71
N VAL A 148 -6.36 10.08 -6.73
CA VAL A 148 -5.22 9.78 -7.62
C VAL A 148 -4.82 10.98 -8.47
N ASP A 149 -5.77 11.80 -8.90
CA ASP A 149 -5.50 12.99 -9.73
C ASP A 149 -4.67 14.05 -8.98
N LYS A 150 -4.69 14.09 -7.65
CA LYS A 150 -3.81 14.96 -6.85
C LYS A 150 -2.33 14.64 -7.04
N ILE A 151 -2.01 13.43 -7.48
CA ILE A 151 -0.64 12.97 -7.70
C ILE A 151 -0.34 12.65 -9.16
N LYS A 152 -1.19 13.12 -10.08
CA LYS A 152 -1.00 12.93 -11.52
C LYS A 152 0.37 13.43 -11.98
N GLY A 153 1.07 12.60 -12.76
CA GLY A 153 2.43 12.88 -13.24
C GLY A 153 3.53 12.74 -12.18
N LYS A 154 3.21 12.44 -10.90
CA LYS A 154 4.22 12.24 -9.86
C LYS A 154 5.09 11.04 -10.20
N ILE A 155 6.41 11.17 -10.02
CA ILE A 155 7.35 10.06 -10.14
C ILE A 155 7.26 9.21 -8.87
N ILE A 156 6.95 7.93 -9.04
CA ILE A 156 6.84 6.94 -7.97
C ILE A 156 7.82 5.81 -8.28
N ASP A 157 8.80 5.60 -7.40
CA ASP A 157 9.80 4.55 -7.61
C ASP A 157 9.22 3.16 -7.37
N LEU A 158 8.31 3.04 -6.40
CA LEU A 158 7.67 1.79 -5.99
C LEU A 158 6.22 2.05 -5.57
N ALA A 159 5.28 1.33 -6.14
CA ALA A 159 3.86 1.38 -5.77
C ALA A 159 3.34 0.00 -5.36
N PHE A 160 2.51 -0.05 -4.32
CA PHE A 160 1.71 -1.19 -3.91
C PHE A 160 0.24 -0.84 -4.20
N LEU A 161 -0.39 -1.59 -5.09
CA LEU A 161 -1.70 -1.25 -5.68
C LEU A 161 -2.68 -2.41 -5.54
N PRO A 162 -3.92 -2.17 -5.10
CA PRO A 162 -4.95 -3.20 -5.06
C PRO A 162 -5.24 -3.81 -6.43
N LEU A 163 -5.43 -5.13 -6.44
CA LEU A 163 -5.85 -5.92 -7.59
C LEU A 163 -6.74 -7.06 -7.06
N ASP A 164 -8.05 -6.83 -7.00
CA ASP A 164 -8.96 -7.71 -6.27
C ASP A 164 -9.85 -8.53 -7.22
N SER A 165 -9.70 -9.86 -7.18
CA SER A 165 -10.47 -10.77 -8.02
C SER A 165 -11.97 -10.77 -7.75
N ARG A 166 -12.40 -10.29 -6.57
CA ARG A 166 -13.83 -10.19 -6.22
C ARG A 166 -14.57 -9.15 -7.06
N GLN A 167 -13.87 -8.18 -7.65
CA GLN A 167 -14.44 -7.21 -8.58
C GLN A 167 -14.80 -7.80 -9.95
N GLY A 168 -14.65 -9.11 -10.16
CA GLY A 168 -15.00 -9.76 -11.42
C GLY A 168 -14.20 -9.22 -12.61
N ASN A 169 -14.89 -8.78 -13.65
CA ASN A 169 -14.25 -8.23 -14.85
C ASN A 169 -13.60 -6.85 -14.65
N GLU A 170 -13.94 -6.15 -13.58
CA GLU A 170 -13.54 -4.77 -13.30
C GLU A 170 -12.31 -4.68 -12.37
N TYR A 171 -11.69 -5.82 -12.02
CA TYR A 171 -10.57 -5.96 -11.09
C TYR A 171 -9.36 -5.07 -11.42
N TYR A 172 -9.21 -4.66 -12.66
CA TYR A 172 -8.04 -3.92 -13.16
C TYR A 172 -8.18 -2.39 -13.09
N LEU A 173 -9.41 -1.86 -12.95
CA LEU A 173 -9.73 -0.44 -13.13
C LEU A 173 -8.84 0.50 -12.31
N GLY A 174 -8.73 0.27 -11.01
CA GLY A 174 -7.93 1.12 -10.13
C GLY A 174 -6.45 1.04 -10.45
N PHE A 175 -5.92 -0.17 -10.64
CA PHE A 175 -4.53 -0.38 -10.99
C PHE A 175 -4.16 0.30 -12.32
N ASP A 176 -4.95 0.09 -13.37
CA ASP A 176 -4.73 0.68 -14.70
C ASP A 176 -4.77 2.20 -14.65
N TYR A 177 -5.80 2.77 -14.01
CA TYR A 177 -5.90 4.23 -13.88
C TYR A 177 -4.70 4.84 -13.16
N PHE A 178 -4.26 4.23 -12.06
CA PHE A 178 -3.09 4.69 -11.31
C PHE A 178 -1.82 4.67 -12.17
N MET A 179 -1.56 3.55 -12.86
CA MET A 179 -0.37 3.39 -13.72
C MET A 179 -0.35 4.36 -14.89
N ARG A 180 -1.51 4.72 -15.44
CA ARG A 180 -1.63 5.72 -16.52
C ARG A 180 -1.56 7.16 -16.02
N SER A 181 -1.98 7.41 -14.78
CA SER A 181 -2.01 8.74 -14.20
C SER A 181 -0.67 9.18 -13.63
N THR A 182 0.18 8.24 -13.24
CA THR A 182 1.46 8.50 -12.58
C THR A 182 2.66 8.02 -13.39
N ASN A 183 3.86 8.51 -13.03
CA ASN A 183 5.12 8.02 -13.59
C ASN A 183 5.71 6.92 -12.68
N THR A 184 4.93 5.86 -12.44
CA THR A 184 5.35 4.72 -11.62
C THR A 184 6.37 3.87 -12.35
N LYS A 185 7.49 3.53 -11.67
CA LYS A 185 8.57 2.71 -12.22
C LYS A 185 8.35 1.23 -11.99
N ILE A 186 7.92 0.84 -10.78
CA ILE A 186 7.70 -0.54 -10.37
C ILE A 186 6.41 -0.60 -9.55
N ALA A 187 5.56 -1.58 -9.83
CA ALA A 187 4.31 -1.80 -9.13
C ALA A 187 4.18 -3.25 -8.65
N PHE A 188 3.82 -3.42 -7.39
CA PHE A 188 3.44 -4.68 -6.79
C PHE A 188 1.93 -4.72 -6.63
N PRO A 189 1.25 -5.71 -7.22
CA PRO A 189 -0.15 -5.98 -6.89
C PRO A 189 -0.29 -6.41 -5.42
N MET A 190 -1.37 -6.00 -4.79
CA MET A 190 -1.77 -6.42 -3.45
C MET A 190 -3.27 -6.67 -3.41
N HIS A 191 -3.81 -7.10 -2.26
CA HIS A 191 -5.25 -7.31 -2.06
C HIS A 191 -5.89 -8.41 -2.94
N PHE A 192 -5.08 -9.34 -3.48
CA PHE A 192 -5.54 -10.39 -4.40
C PHE A 192 -5.95 -11.72 -3.71
N TRP A 193 -6.07 -11.73 -2.39
CA TRP A 193 -6.57 -12.86 -1.59
C TRP A 193 -5.97 -14.22 -1.95
N ARG A 194 -4.61 -14.29 -2.10
CA ARG A 194 -3.86 -15.49 -2.54
C ARG A 194 -4.19 -15.97 -3.96
N THR A 195 -4.93 -15.19 -4.73
CA THR A 195 -5.19 -15.51 -6.14
C THR A 195 -4.00 -15.06 -6.99
N TYR A 196 -2.83 -15.66 -6.78
CA TYR A 196 -1.57 -15.29 -7.46
C TYR A 196 -1.66 -15.32 -8.99
N SER A 197 -2.51 -16.23 -9.53
CA SER A 197 -2.76 -16.32 -10.97
C SER A 197 -3.36 -15.04 -11.55
N LEU A 198 -4.08 -14.24 -10.75
CA LEU A 198 -4.67 -12.97 -11.18
C LEU A 198 -3.59 -12.00 -11.69
N ILE A 199 -2.43 -11.97 -11.06
CA ILE A 199 -1.31 -11.11 -11.45
C ILE A 199 -0.84 -11.47 -12.87
N LYS A 200 -0.68 -12.76 -13.16
CA LYS A 200 -0.27 -13.26 -14.48
C LYS A 200 -1.34 -12.95 -15.54
N ILE A 201 -2.60 -13.16 -15.21
CA ILE A 201 -3.75 -12.84 -16.08
C ILE A 201 -3.75 -11.35 -16.42
N PHE A 202 -3.60 -10.50 -15.41
CA PHE A 202 -3.56 -9.05 -15.58
C PHE A 202 -2.38 -8.59 -16.45
N LYS A 203 -1.17 -9.09 -16.19
CA LYS A 203 0.01 -8.77 -17.01
C LYS A 203 -0.14 -9.19 -18.47
N ALA A 204 -0.83 -10.29 -18.74
CA ALA A 204 -1.09 -10.78 -20.08
C ALA A 204 -2.26 -10.07 -20.78
N SER A 205 -3.05 -9.28 -20.04
CA SER A 205 -4.22 -8.56 -20.57
C SER A 205 -3.84 -7.36 -21.45
N ASN A 206 -4.77 -6.94 -22.30
CA ASN A 206 -4.63 -5.72 -23.09
C ASN A 206 -4.57 -4.46 -22.22
N TYR A 207 -5.13 -4.49 -20.99
CA TYR A 207 -5.12 -3.35 -20.06
C TYR A 207 -3.69 -3.00 -19.63
N ALA A 208 -2.87 -4.00 -19.30
CA ALA A 208 -1.51 -3.80 -18.81
C ALA A 208 -0.45 -3.58 -19.90
N LEU A 209 -0.80 -3.62 -21.18
CA LEU A 209 0.12 -3.70 -22.30
C LEU A 209 1.26 -2.65 -22.26
N ASN A 210 0.94 -1.42 -21.85
CA ASN A 210 1.87 -0.29 -21.84
C ASN A 210 2.82 -0.25 -20.63
N TYR A 211 2.54 -1.07 -19.60
CA TYR A 211 3.31 -1.05 -18.34
C TYR A 211 3.49 -2.44 -17.71
N LYS A 212 3.17 -3.52 -18.43
CA LYS A 212 3.28 -4.90 -17.91
C LYS A 212 4.67 -5.25 -17.37
N ASP A 213 5.72 -4.68 -17.96
CA ASP A 213 7.11 -4.93 -17.53
C ASP A 213 7.46 -4.23 -16.20
N LYS A 214 6.61 -3.32 -15.75
CA LYS A 214 6.73 -2.66 -14.45
C LYS A 214 6.01 -3.41 -13.34
N ILE A 215 5.15 -4.40 -13.66
CA ILE A 215 4.38 -5.18 -12.70
C ILE A 215 5.22 -6.37 -12.23
N ILE A 216 5.42 -6.46 -10.93
CA ILE A 216 6.11 -7.59 -10.31
C ILE A 216 5.12 -8.73 -10.06
N GLU A 217 5.48 -9.94 -10.45
CA GLU A 217 4.72 -11.14 -10.14
C GLU A 217 5.09 -11.64 -8.76
N ILE A 218 4.08 -11.87 -7.93
CA ILE A 218 4.19 -12.49 -6.61
C ILE A 218 3.65 -13.91 -6.74
N ASN A 219 4.36 -14.90 -6.21
CA ASN A 219 4.00 -16.31 -6.33
C ASN A 219 3.68 -16.98 -4.99
N HIS A 220 4.19 -16.46 -3.89
CA HIS A 220 3.95 -17.00 -2.54
C HIS A 220 4.21 -15.97 -1.45
N GLU A 221 3.73 -16.25 -0.26
CA GLU A 221 4.02 -15.47 0.93
C GLU A 221 5.50 -15.51 1.29
N ASN A 222 6.00 -14.44 1.90
CA ASN A 222 7.40 -14.23 2.26
C ASN A 222 8.36 -14.27 1.04
N GLU A 223 7.86 -14.01 -0.17
CA GLU A 223 8.71 -13.85 -1.35
C GLU A 223 9.53 -12.56 -1.26
N GLU A 224 10.82 -12.66 -1.59
CA GLU A 224 11.77 -11.55 -1.53
C GLU A 224 12.21 -11.12 -2.93
N PHE A 225 12.29 -9.80 -3.14
CA PHE A 225 12.68 -9.18 -4.40
C PHE A 225 13.83 -8.20 -4.16
N GLN A 226 14.86 -8.26 -5.00
CA GLN A 226 15.95 -7.29 -5.02
C GLN A 226 15.77 -6.33 -6.20
N LEU A 227 15.71 -5.03 -5.90
CA LEU A 227 15.49 -3.95 -6.87
C LEU A 227 16.62 -2.93 -6.87
#